data_bfa42bf04ed7a6806bfc6578066d3d8e
#
_entry.id   bfa42bf04ed7a6806bfc6578066d3d8e
#
_cell.length_a   1.000
_cell.length_b   1.000
_cell.length_c   1.000
_cell.angle_alpha   90.00
_cell.angle_beta   90.00
_cell.angle_gamma   90.00
#
_symmetry.space_group_name_H-M   'P 1'
#
loop_
_entity.id
_entity.type
_entity.pdbx_description
1 polymer ?
#
loop_
_entity_poly.entity_id
_entity_poly.type
_entity_poly.pdbx_seq_one_letter_code
_entity_poly.pdbx_strand_id
1 'polypeptide(L)'
;VCVADVSGKGVPASLLMAICQTNLRHFVQKSGQPSVILKNLNQQLEQRIRQDMFITLFFAIIDTKNKKITYSRAGHEPGLILRARNDENGVGESKVEELHGGGMAVGMVPCEIFEEMIEDHETSFENGDCLLLYTDGVTEATNEEGEEFGIKNLENFAIKNSNLSPKIINRKLISKLDSFSSSQFERDDITLLTIKKTKA
;
A
#
# COMPACT_ATOMS: atom_id res chain seq x y z
N VAL A 1 -6.44 -2.88 -7.34
CA VAL A 1 -6.38 -1.94 -6.21
C VAL A 1 -5.05 -1.22 -6.21
N CYS A 2 -5.03 -0.01 -5.66
CA CYS A 2 -3.82 0.81 -5.62
C CYS A 2 -3.89 1.74 -4.40
N VAL A 3 -2.76 1.92 -3.73
CA VAL A 3 -2.49 3.02 -2.81
C VAL A 3 -1.27 3.74 -3.35
N ALA A 4 -1.32 5.05 -3.37
CA ALA A 4 -0.27 5.91 -3.88
C ALA A 4 -0.15 7.16 -3.04
N ASP A 5 1.04 7.68 -2.93
CA ASP A 5 1.33 8.96 -2.32
C ASP A 5 2.20 9.82 -3.24
N VAL A 6 1.93 11.11 -3.28
CA VAL A 6 2.63 12.08 -4.14
C VAL A 6 3.51 12.96 -3.28
N SER A 7 4.80 13.00 -3.59
CA SER A 7 5.73 13.90 -2.92
C SER A 7 5.28 15.37 -3.03
N GLY A 8 5.41 16.08 -1.93
CA GLY A 8 5.01 17.49 -1.83
C GLY A 8 3.53 17.68 -1.52
N LYS A 9 3.07 18.92 -1.54
CA LYS A 9 1.70 19.31 -1.10
C LYS A 9 1.11 20.42 -1.97
N GLY A 10 -0.19 20.60 -1.83
CA GLY A 10 -0.93 21.66 -2.50
C GLY A 10 -1.30 21.35 -3.96
N VAL A 11 -1.50 22.40 -4.75
CA VAL A 11 -2.04 22.30 -6.12
C VAL A 11 -1.19 21.43 -7.05
N PRO A 12 0.17 21.54 -7.07
CA PRO A 12 0.98 20.68 -7.95
C PRO A 12 0.82 19.19 -7.65
N ALA A 13 0.84 18.81 -6.38
CA ALA A 13 0.67 17.42 -5.96
C ALA A 13 -0.73 16.89 -6.32
N SER A 14 -1.77 17.69 -6.10
CA SER A 14 -3.15 17.32 -6.46
C SER A 14 -3.33 17.12 -7.97
N LEU A 15 -2.72 17.97 -8.80
CA LEU A 15 -2.74 17.83 -10.25
C LEU A 15 -2.00 16.57 -10.69
N LEU A 16 -0.84 16.29 -10.10
CA LEU A 16 -0.06 15.10 -10.41
C LEU A 16 -0.82 13.83 -10.02
N MET A 17 -1.49 13.81 -8.86
CA MET A 17 -2.35 12.71 -8.45
C MET A 17 -3.51 12.48 -9.45
N ALA A 18 -4.16 13.54 -9.92
CA ALA A 18 -5.24 13.44 -10.91
C ALA A 18 -4.75 12.86 -12.25
N ILE A 19 -3.54 13.26 -12.69
CA ILE A 19 -2.90 12.74 -13.89
C ILE A 19 -2.54 11.26 -13.69
N CYS A 20 -1.94 10.92 -12.55
CA CYS A 20 -1.61 9.53 -12.19
C CYS A 20 -2.85 8.64 -12.23
N GLN A 21 -3.92 9.03 -11.54
CA GLN A 21 -5.17 8.28 -11.50
C GLN A 21 -5.78 8.07 -12.91
N THR A 22 -5.73 9.09 -13.75
CA THR A 22 -6.27 9.00 -15.12
C THR A 22 -5.47 8.03 -15.97
N ASN A 23 -4.14 8.09 -15.90
CA ASN A 23 -3.25 7.19 -16.63
C ASN A 23 -3.39 5.74 -16.12
N LEU A 24 -3.44 5.52 -14.80
CA LEU A 24 -3.65 4.19 -14.23
C LEU A 24 -4.95 3.55 -14.75
N ARG A 25 -6.06 4.28 -14.74
CA ARG A 25 -7.34 3.78 -15.28
C ARG A 25 -7.25 3.37 -16.75
N HIS A 26 -6.45 4.09 -17.54
CA HIS A 26 -6.22 3.76 -18.94
C HIS A 26 -5.35 2.51 -19.10
N PHE A 27 -4.24 2.40 -18.34
CA PHE A 27 -3.32 1.28 -18.48
C PHE A 27 -3.87 -0.03 -17.93
N VAL A 28 -4.68 0.01 -16.88
CA VAL A 28 -5.39 -1.18 -16.34
C VAL A 28 -6.27 -1.85 -17.38
N GLN A 29 -6.83 -1.10 -18.32
CA GLN A 29 -7.64 -1.67 -19.41
C GLN A 29 -6.80 -2.38 -20.49
N LYS A 30 -5.49 -2.11 -20.54
CA LYS A 30 -4.56 -2.63 -21.55
C LYS A 30 -3.72 -3.80 -21.07
N SER A 31 -3.48 -3.91 -19.79
CA SER A 31 -2.61 -4.93 -19.20
C SER A 31 -3.19 -5.47 -17.89
N GLY A 32 -3.02 -6.78 -17.69
CA GLY A 32 -3.29 -7.47 -16.42
C GLY A 32 -2.02 -7.67 -15.57
N GLN A 33 -0.90 -7.00 -15.89
CA GLN A 33 0.36 -7.14 -15.18
C GLN A 33 0.72 -5.83 -14.46
N PRO A 34 0.81 -5.82 -13.12
CA PRO A 34 1.14 -4.64 -12.34
C PRO A 34 2.41 -3.93 -12.80
N SER A 35 3.50 -4.66 -13.00
CA SER A 35 4.78 -4.09 -13.45
C SER A 35 4.67 -3.36 -14.80
N VAL A 36 3.94 -3.93 -15.76
CA VAL A 36 3.70 -3.31 -17.07
C VAL A 36 2.89 -2.02 -16.93
N ILE A 37 1.89 -2.02 -16.06
CA ILE A 37 1.08 -0.83 -15.79
C ILE A 37 1.96 0.28 -15.21
N LEU A 38 2.83 -0.05 -14.24
CA LEU A 38 3.73 0.93 -13.62
C LEU A 38 4.84 1.42 -14.55
N LYS A 39 5.39 0.56 -15.43
CA LYS A 39 6.34 0.96 -16.49
C LYS A 39 5.71 1.99 -17.42
N ASN A 40 4.50 1.71 -17.91
CA ASN A 40 3.77 2.65 -18.77
C ASN A 40 3.45 3.97 -18.05
N LEU A 41 3.13 3.89 -16.74
CA LEU A 41 2.89 5.09 -15.94
C LEU A 41 4.17 5.93 -15.82
N ASN A 42 5.30 5.32 -15.48
CA ASN A 42 6.58 6.02 -15.38
C ASN A 42 6.94 6.69 -16.72
N GLN A 43 6.83 5.97 -17.84
CA GLN A 43 7.09 6.49 -19.17
C GLN A 43 6.25 7.73 -19.53
N GLN A 44 4.99 7.77 -19.07
CA GLN A 44 4.12 8.93 -19.32
C GLN A 44 4.42 10.12 -18.42
N LEU A 45 4.94 9.87 -17.22
CA LEU A 45 5.11 10.91 -16.20
C LEU A 45 6.53 11.45 -16.12
N GLU A 46 7.56 10.63 -16.38
CA GLU A 46 8.97 11.01 -16.24
C GLU A 46 9.31 12.38 -16.87
N GLN A 47 8.86 12.62 -18.11
CA GLN A 47 9.12 13.87 -18.83
C GLN A 47 8.22 15.04 -18.45
N ARG A 48 7.18 14.80 -17.65
CA ARG A 48 6.15 15.78 -17.29
C ARG A 48 6.17 16.17 -15.83
N ILE A 49 6.76 15.33 -15.00
CA ILE A 49 6.94 15.60 -13.56
C ILE A 49 8.11 16.56 -13.39
N ARG A 50 7.97 17.48 -12.44
CA ARG A 50 9.07 18.33 -12.00
C ARG A 50 10.14 17.45 -11.32
N GLN A 51 11.40 17.82 -11.44
CA GLN A 51 12.54 17.05 -10.90
C GLN A 51 12.50 16.80 -9.39
N ASP A 52 11.73 17.60 -8.66
CA ASP A 52 11.54 17.51 -7.20
C ASP A 52 10.28 16.73 -6.80
N MET A 53 9.55 16.14 -7.77
CA MET A 53 8.30 15.41 -7.52
C MET A 53 8.40 13.97 -7.97
N PHE A 54 7.75 13.09 -7.24
CA PHE A 54 7.62 11.67 -7.56
C PHE A 54 6.33 11.11 -6.94
N ILE A 55 5.99 9.89 -7.31
CA ILE A 55 4.83 9.19 -6.77
C ILE A 55 5.30 7.83 -6.25
N THR A 56 5.09 7.57 -4.98
CA THR A 56 5.20 6.21 -4.45
C THR A 56 3.89 5.47 -4.70
N LEU A 57 3.98 4.17 -5.01
CA LEU A 57 2.79 3.45 -5.43
C LEU A 57 2.89 1.95 -5.15
N PHE A 58 1.87 1.39 -4.49
CA PHE A 58 1.62 -0.04 -4.41
C PHE A 58 0.43 -0.39 -5.29
N PHE A 59 0.65 -1.24 -6.30
CA PHE A 59 -0.40 -1.65 -7.23
C PHE A 59 -0.58 -3.16 -7.17
N ALA A 60 -1.83 -3.62 -7.01
CA ALA A 60 -2.15 -5.04 -6.93
C ALA A 60 -3.40 -5.41 -7.73
N ILE A 61 -3.37 -6.58 -8.34
CA ILE A 61 -4.48 -7.25 -8.99
C ILE A 61 -4.87 -8.46 -8.13
N ILE A 62 -6.12 -8.48 -7.69
CA ILE A 62 -6.67 -9.54 -6.86
C ILE A 62 -7.49 -10.47 -7.74
N ASP A 63 -6.98 -11.68 -7.97
CA ASP A 63 -7.68 -12.74 -8.66
C ASP A 63 -8.43 -13.62 -7.63
N THR A 64 -9.71 -13.34 -7.48
CA THR A 64 -10.56 -14.05 -6.52
C THR A 64 -10.82 -15.50 -6.93
N LYS A 65 -10.76 -15.81 -8.23
CA LYS A 65 -10.96 -17.15 -8.80
C LYS A 65 -9.78 -18.07 -8.51
N ASN A 66 -8.57 -17.58 -8.81
CA ASN A 66 -7.33 -18.31 -8.61
C ASN A 66 -6.74 -18.10 -7.21
N LYS A 67 -7.44 -17.33 -6.37
CA LYS A 67 -7.06 -17.05 -4.98
C LYS A 67 -5.63 -16.52 -4.85
N LYS A 68 -5.27 -15.56 -5.67
CA LYS A 68 -3.95 -14.93 -5.67
C LYS A 68 -4.01 -13.42 -5.79
N ILE A 69 -2.96 -12.78 -5.31
CA ILE A 69 -2.65 -11.38 -5.54
C ILE A 69 -1.37 -11.32 -6.34
N THR A 70 -1.38 -10.61 -7.47
CA THR A 70 -0.19 -10.21 -8.21
C THR A 70 0.03 -8.73 -7.96
N TYR A 71 1.23 -8.32 -7.57
CA TYR A 71 1.50 -6.92 -7.21
C TYR A 71 2.88 -6.45 -7.63
N SER A 72 3.03 -5.14 -7.75
CA SER A 72 4.31 -4.44 -7.91
C SER A 72 4.34 -3.21 -7.00
N ARG A 73 5.52 -2.86 -6.52
CA ARG A 73 5.73 -1.74 -5.62
C ARG A 73 6.75 -0.76 -6.19
N ALA A 74 6.36 0.49 -6.34
CA ALA A 74 7.20 1.58 -6.81
C ALA A 74 7.50 2.54 -5.65
N GLY A 75 8.51 2.22 -4.82
CA GLY A 75 8.96 3.06 -3.72
C GLY A 75 7.97 3.27 -2.57
N HIS A 76 6.83 2.57 -2.55
CA HIS A 76 5.77 2.71 -1.54
C HIS A 76 6.00 1.78 -0.35
N GLU A 77 5.29 2.00 0.77
CA GLU A 77 5.28 1.09 1.91
C GLU A 77 4.88 -0.34 1.50
N PRO A 78 5.47 -1.39 2.09
CA PRO A 78 5.05 -2.76 1.82
C PRO A 78 3.63 -3.00 2.33
N GLY A 79 2.80 -3.65 1.51
CA GLY A 79 1.51 -4.10 1.97
C GLY A 79 1.63 -5.21 3.01
N LEU A 80 0.65 -5.37 3.87
CA LEU A 80 0.59 -6.45 4.85
C LEU A 80 -0.52 -7.44 4.49
N ILE A 81 -0.22 -8.74 4.50
CA ILE A 81 -1.23 -9.80 4.49
C ILE A 81 -1.34 -10.41 5.88
N LEU A 82 -2.52 -10.33 6.43
CA LEU A 82 -2.91 -11.04 7.64
C LEU A 82 -3.47 -12.38 7.20
N ARG A 83 -2.73 -13.45 7.47
CA ARG A 83 -3.17 -14.81 7.17
C ARG A 83 -4.27 -15.25 8.12
N ALA A 84 -5.34 -15.79 7.56
CA ALA A 84 -6.38 -16.40 8.37
C ALA A 84 -5.82 -17.57 9.19
N ARG A 85 -6.39 -17.78 10.37
CA ARG A 85 -6.09 -18.98 11.16
C ARG A 85 -6.57 -20.21 10.42
N ASN A 86 -5.66 -21.10 10.06
CA ASN A 86 -5.96 -22.29 9.24
C ASN A 86 -5.91 -23.62 10.03
N ASP A 87 -5.95 -23.59 11.37
CA ASP A 87 -6.06 -24.81 12.12
C ASP A 87 -7.54 -25.20 12.34
N GLU A 88 -7.84 -26.48 12.19
CA GLU A 88 -9.20 -27.04 12.36
C GLU A 88 -9.80 -26.75 13.74
N ASN A 89 -8.99 -26.36 14.71
CA ASN A 89 -9.39 -26.06 16.09
C ASN A 89 -9.48 -24.56 16.40
N GLY A 90 -9.17 -23.66 15.48
CA GLY A 90 -9.24 -22.20 15.68
C GLY A 90 -8.23 -21.63 16.69
N VAL A 91 -7.16 -22.38 17.02
CA VAL A 91 -6.18 -22.04 18.08
C VAL A 91 -4.88 -21.47 17.51
N GLY A 92 -4.67 -21.51 16.20
CA GLY A 92 -3.45 -20.98 15.54
C GLY A 92 -3.29 -19.46 15.72
N GLU A 93 -2.07 -18.98 15.79
CA GLU A 93 -1.77 -17.56 15.77
C GLU A 93 -1.95 -16.99 14.36
N SER A 94 -2.59 -15.83 14.26
CA SER A 94 -2.61 -15.07 13.00
C SER A 94 -1.19 -14.63 12.68
N LYS A 95 -0.76 -14.80 11.43
CA LYS A 95 0.55 -14.34 10.95
C LYS A 95 0.37 -13.13 10.07
N VAL A 96 1.31 -12.19 10.15
CA VAL A 96 1.45 -11.11 9.21
C VAL A 96 2.62 -11.43 8.28
N GLU A 97 2.44 -11.15 7.01
CA GLU A 97 3.44 -11.28 5.96
C GLU A 97 3.53 -9.92 5.26
N GLU A 98 4.74 -9.37 5.20
CA GLU A 98 5.00 -8.15 4.45
C GLU A 98 5.13 -8.48 2.96
N LEU A 99 4.44 -7.73 2.13
CA LEU A 99 4.53 -7.82 0.67
C LEU A 99 5.67 -6.95 0.16
N HIS A 100 6.88 -7.49 0.27
CA HIS A 100 8.08 -6.82 -0.22
C HIS A 100 8.11 -6.80 -1.76
N GLY A 101 8.91 -5.90 -2.31
CA GLY A 101 9.19 -5.78 -3.74
C GLY A 101 10.17 -4.64 -3.99
N GLY A 102 10.98 -4.76 -5.03
CA GLY A 102 11.85 -3.70 -5.51
C GLY A 102 11.07 -2.62 -6.24
N GLY A 103 11.77 -1.54 -6.62
CA GLY A 103 11.25 -0.47 -7.45
C GLY A 103 11.44 0.91 -6.83
N MET A 104 11.82 1.86 -7.68
CA MET A 104 11.91 3.28 -7.34
C MET A 104 10.54 3.94 -7.51
N ALA A 105 10.31 5.08 -6.85
CA ALA A 105 9.08 5.83 -7.06
C ALA A 105 8.95 6.28 -8.53
N VAL A 106 7.71 6.36 -8.99
CA VAL A 106 7.38 6.80 -10.36
C VAL A 106 7.81 8.26 -10.55
N GLY A 107 8.54 8.53 -11.63
CA GLY A 107 9.09 9.85 -11.96
C GLY A 107 10.44 10.17 -11.29
N MET A 108 10.96 9.28 -10.45
CA MET A 108 12.21 9.50 -9.72
C MET A 108 13.46 9.15 -10.58
N VAL A 109 13.34 8.18 -11.47
CA VAL A 109 14.46 7.69 -12.31
C VAL A 109 14.02 7.54 -13.76
N PRO A 110 15.00 7.59 -14.72
CA PRO A 110 14.73 7.32 -16.12
C PRO A 110 14.05 5.96 -16.37
N CYS A 111 13.30 5.88 -17.48
CA CYS A 111 12.50 4.69 -17.79
C CYS A 111 13.33 3.42 -17.83
N GLU A 112 14.53 3.46 -18.39
CA GLU A 112 15.43 2.31 -18.53
C GLU A 112 15.79 1.73 -17.14
N ILE A 113 16.11 2.60 -16.18
CA ILE A 113 16.44 2.19 -14.80
C ILE A 113 15.19 1.69 -14.09
N PHE A 114 14.05 2.38 -14.27
CA PHE A 114 12.78 1.97 -13.66
C PHE A 114 12.34 0.59 -14.13
N GLU A 115 12.49 0.30 -15.44
CA GLU A 115 12.10 -0.98 -16.04
C GLU A 115 12.92 -2.17 -15.53
N GLU A 116 14.19 -1.96 -15.20
CA GLU A 116 15.07 -2.98 -14.62
C GLU A 116 14.74 -3.30 -13.16
N MET A 117 14.15 -2.34 -12.43
CA MET A 117 13.93 -2.46 -10.99
C MET A 117 12.51 -2.92 -10.64
N ILE A 118 11.54 -2.70 -11.52
CA ILE A 118 10.14 -3.02 -11.25
C ILE A 118 9.77 -4.42 -11.74
N GLU A 119 9.25 -5.25 -10.86
CA GLU A 119 8.84 -6.62 -11.17
C GLU A 119 7.49 -6.97 -10.54
N ASP A 120 6.86 -8.03 -11.04
CA ASP A 120 5.65 -8.59 -10.46
C ASP A 120 6.01 -9.64 -9.40
N HIS A 121 5.32 -9.54 -8.27
CA HIS A 121 5.34 -10.55 -7.21
C HIS A 121 3.97 -11.19 -7.08
N GLU A 122 3.94 -12.43 -6.62
CA GLU A 122 2.69 -13.16 -6.38
C GLU A 122 2.63 -13.72 -4.96
N THR A 123 1.43 -13.69 -4.39
CA THR A 123 1.13 -14.33 -3.12
C THR A 123 -0.27 -14.93 -3.14
N SER A 124 -0.53 -15.97 -2.35
CA SER A 124 -1.87 -16.52 -2.18
C SER A 124 -2.79 -15.52 -1.46
N PHE A 125 -4.09 -15.64 -1.70
CA PHE A 125 -5.12 -14.86 -0.99
C PHE A 125 -6.31 -15.76 -0.70
N GLU A 126 -6.25 -16.44 0.44
CA GLU A 126 -7.23 -17.44 0.82
C GLU A 126 -8.42 -16.83 1.58
N ASN A 127 -9.48 -17.63 1.75
CA ASN A 127 -10.65 -17.18 2.51
C ASN A 127 -10.27 -16.86 3.96
N GLY A 128 -10.65 -15.66 4.40
CA GLY A 128 -10.31 -15.13 5.72
C GLY A 128 -9.06 -14.25 5.74
N ASP A 129 -8.18 -14.35 4.72
CA ASP A 129 -7.03 -13.47 4.60
C ASP A 129 -7.47 -12.00 4.45
N CYS A 130 -6.62 -11.11 4.94
CA CYS A 130 -6.88 -9.68 4.92
C CYS A 130 -5.64 -8.93 4.41
N LEU A 131 -5.80 -8.21 3.30
CA LEU A 131 -4.79 -7.30 2.77
C LEU A 131 -4.98 -5.92 3.41
N LEU A 132 -3.89 -5.36 3.91
CA LEU A 132 -3.81 -3.98 4.42
C LEU A 132 -2.76 -3.22 3.63
N LEU A 133 -3.16 -2.16 2.95
CA LEU A 133 -2.29 -1.18 2.30
C LEU A 133 -2.44 0.15 3.02
N TYR A 134 -1.35 0.90 3.13
CA TYR A 134 -1.30 2.15 3.90
C TYR A 134 -0.20 3.08 3.37
N THR A 135 -0.31 4.36 3.67
CA THR A 135 0.75 5.35 3.44
C THR A 135 1.64 5.48 4.68
N ASP A 136 2.84 6.03 4.50
CA ASP A 136 3.85 6.26 5.55
C ASP A 136 3.33 7.07 6.75
N GLY A 137 2.35 7.95 6.55
CA GLY A 137 1.68 8.65 7.64
C GLY A 137 1.10 7.74 8.73
N VAL A 138 0.98 6.41 8.49
CA VAL A 138 0.63 5.42 9.51
C VAL A 138 1.83 5.05 10.37
N THR A 139 2.96 4.75 9.75
CA THR A 139 4.18 4.27 10.42
C THR A 139 5.01 5.40 11.00
N GLU A 140 4.99 6.58 10.37
CA GLU A 140 5.70 7.78 10.80
C GLU A 140 4.93 8.65 11.81
N ALA A 141 3.69 8.27 12.16
CA ALA A 141 2.95 8.93 13.21
C ALA A 141 3.78 8.98 14.51
N THR A 142 4.00 10.18 15.06
CA THR A 142 4.99 10.43 16.11
C THR A 142 4.32 10.78 17.44
N ASN A 143 4.79 10.17 18.54
CA ASN A 143 4.33 10.44 19.91
C ASN A 143 4.97 11.68 20.54
N GLU A 144 4.65 11.98 21.81
CA GLU A 144 5.20 13.14 22.53
C GLU A 144 6.72 13.04 22.78
N GLU A 145 7.25 11.84 22.84
CA GLU A 145 8.68 11.54 23.01
C GLU A 145 9.48 11.62 21.69
N GLY A 146 8.80 11.81 20.54
CA GLY A 146 9.41 11.85 19.22
C GLY A 146 9.65 10.46 18.62
N GLU A 147 8.99 9.42 19.16
CA GLU A 147 9.08 8.05 18.63
C GLU A 147 8.00 7.81 17.59
N GLU A 148 8.35 7.15 16.48
CA GLU A 148 7.42 6.74 15.44
C GLU A 148 6.58 5.53 15.87
N PHE A 149 5.36 5.44 15.34
CA PHE A 149 4.50 4.27 15.54
C PHE A 149 5.15 3.00 15.02
N GLY A 150 5.73 3.06 13.85
CA GLY A 150 6.55 2.03 13.23
C GLY A 150 5.79 0.78 12.80
N ILE A 151 6.45 0.01 11.92
CA ILE A 151 5.87 -1.21 11.32
C ILE A 151 5.52 -2.27 12.37
N LYS A 152 6.35 -2.45 13.41
CA LYS A 152 6.11 -3.47 14.46
C LYS A 152 4.82 -3.21 15.25
N ASN A 153 4.49 -1.96 15.52
CA ASN A 153 3.23 -1.62 16.18
C ASN A 153 2.04 -1.85 15.26
N LEU A 154 2.19 -1.58 13.96
CA LEU A 154 1.17 -1.86 12.95
C LEU A 154 0.92 -3.37 12.81
N GLU A 155 1.97 -4.18 12.71
CA GLU A 155 1.86 -5.65 12.65
C GLU A 155 1.17 -6.23 13.90
N ASN A 156 1.63 -5.82 15.09
CA ASN A 156 1.02 -6.24 16.35
C ASN A 156 -0.45 -5.85 16.44
N PHE A 157 -0.79 -4.65 15.96
CA PHE A 157 -2.18 -4.21 15.87
C PHE A 157 -2.99 -5.09 14.91
N ALA A 158 -2.43 -5.38 13.73
CA ALA A 158 -3.05 -6.17 12.68
C ALA A 158 -3.34 -7.60 13.18
N ILE A 159 -2.35 -8.27 13.81
CA ILE A 159 -2.51 -9.61 14.40
C ILE A 159 -3.67 -9.63 15.42
N LYS A 160 -3.69 -8.68 16.35
CA LYS A 160 -4.69 -8.60 17.42
C LYS A 160 -6.12 -8.37 16.90
N ASN A 161 -6.25 -7.75 15.72
CA ASN A 161 -7.54 -7.36 15.15
C ASN A 161 -7.92 -8.15 13.88
N SER A 162 -7.16 -9.19 13.51
CA SER A 162 -7.32 -9.98 12.27
C SER A 162 -8.73 -10.57 12.07
N ASN A 163 -9.45 -10.87 13.15
CA ASN A 163 -10.80 -11.44 13.11
C ASN A 163 -11.90 -10.41 12.82
N LEU A 164 -11.57 -9.12 12.89
CA LEU A 164 -12.55 -8.05 12.71
C LEU A 164 -12.86 -7.80 11.23
N SER A 165 -13.94 -7.06 10.99
CA SER A 165 -14.24 -6.58 9.62
C SER A 165 -13.30 -5.44 9.23
N PRO A 166 -13.03 -5.26 7.92
CA PRO A 166 -12.16 -4.18 7.41
C PRO A 166 -12.52 -2.80 7.97
N LYS A 167 -13.80 -2.47 7.99
CA LYS A 167 -14.29 -1.20 8.53
C LYS A 167 -13.92 -1.00 10.01
N ILE A 168 -13.97 -2.06 10.80
CA ILE A 168 -13.63 -1.99 12.22
C ILE A 168 -12.11 -1.89 12.40
N ILE A 169 -11.34 -2.64 11.60
CA ILE A 169 -9.87 -2.56 11.61
C ILE A 169 -9.43 -1.13 11.34
N ASN A 170 -9.88 -0.51 10.24
CA ASN A 170 -9.51 0.86 9.87
C ASN A 170 -9.88 1.86 10.97
N ARG A 171 -11.11 1.80 11.49
CA ARG A 171 -11.55 2.71 12.55
C ARG A 171 -10.72 2.58 13.82
N LYS A 172 -10.39 1.35 14.23
CA LYS A 172 -9.57 1.10 15.42
C LYS A 172 -8.13 1.56 15.22
N LEU A 173 -7.58 1.38 14.02
CA LEU A 173 -6.23 1.84 13.71
C LEU A 173 -6.15 3.36 13.76
N ILE A 174 -7.07 4.07 13.12
CA ILE A 174 -7.13 5.53 13.18
C ILE A 174 -7.25 6.01 14.64
N SER A 175 -8.18 5.43 15.41
CA SER A 175 -8.33 5.79 16.83
C SER A 175 -7.06 5.53 17.66
N LYS A 176 -6.32 4.47 17.34
CA LYS A 176 -5.04 4.16 17.98
C LYS A 176 -3.97 5.17 17.60
N LEU A 177 -3.88 5.55 16.34
CA LEU A 177 -2.97 6.59 15.86
C LEU A 177 -3.30 7.96 16.46
N ASP A 178 -4.59 8.31 16.54
CA ASP A 178 -5.04 9.54 17.20
C ASP A 178 -4.64 9.61 18.69
N SER A 179 -4.68 8.46 19.37
CA SER A 179 -4.27 8.38 20.78
C SER A 179 -2.75 8.30 20.95
N PHE A 180 -2.02 7.92 19.93
CA PHE A 180 -0.56 7.79 19.95
C PHE A 180 0.13 9.10 19.58
N SER A 181 -0.40 9.79 18.57
CA SER A 181 0.24 10.97 17.97
C SER A 181 0.13 12.20 18.87
N SER A 182 1.23 12.95 18.91
CA SER A 182 1.29 14.26 19.55
C SER A 182 0.89 15.38 18.60
N SER A 183 0.24 16.40 19.14
CA SER A 183 -0.03 17.65 18.40
C SER A 183 1.20 18.53 18.19
N GLN A 184 2.35 18.16 18.75
CA GLN A 184 3.61 18.90 18.58
C GLN A 184 4.28 18.62 17.22
N PHE A 185 3.91 17.51 16.57
CA PHE A 185 4.46 17.11 15.29
C PHE A 185 3.40 17.23 14.19
N GLU A 186 3.85 17.69 13.00
CA GLU A 186 2.98 17.72 11.82
C GLU A 186 2.67 16.28 11.41
N ARG A 187 1.39 15.95 11.23
CA ARG A 187 0.95 14.62 10.78
C ARG A 187 0.88 14.62 9.26
N ASP A 188 1.39 13.57 8.67
CA ASP A 188 1.20 13.33 7.25
C ASP A 188 -0.17 12.73 6.95
N ASP A 189 -0.57 12.73 5.67
CA ASP A 189 -1.84 12.20 5.21
C ASP A 189 -1.90 10.67 5.40
N ILE A 190 -2.96 10.20 6.06
CA ILE A 190 -3.18 8.78 6.32
C ILE A 190 -4.16 8.22 5.31
N THR A 191 -3.69 7.32 4.47
CA THR A 191 -4.53 6.48 3.63
C THR A 191 -4.49 5.02 4.12
N LEU A 192 -5.67 4.42 4.30
CA LEU A 192 -5.81 3.02 4.69
C LEU A 192 -6.78 2.30 3.75
N LEU A 193 -6.33 1.20 3.17
CA LEU A 193 -7.16 0.29 2.38
C LEU A 193 -7.07 -1.11 2.96
N THR A 194 -8.18 -1.64 3.45
CA THR A 194 -8.26 -2.99 4.00
C THR A 194 -9.25 -3.83 3.20
N ILE A 195 -8.80 -4.99 2.71
CA ILE A 195 -9.60 -5.91 1.92
C ILE A 195 -9.54 -7.28 2.58
N LYS A 196 -10.70 -7.84 2.96
CA LYS A 196 -10.81 -9.18 3.53
C LYS A 196 -11.53 -10.10 2.56
N LYS A 197 -10.93 -11.26 2.28
CA LYS A 197 -11.57 -12.28 1.47
C LYS A 197 -12.56 -13.06 2.32
N THR A 198 -13.82 -12.98 1.97
CA THR A 198 -14.90 -13.76 2.59
C THR A 198 -15.21 -15.00 1.77
N LYS A 199 -15.75 -16.04 2.41
CA LYS A 199 -16.35 -17.16 1.69
C LYS A 199 -17.52 -16.61 0.85
N ALA A 200 -17.56 -17.00 -0.42
CA ALA A 200 -18.72 -16.77 -1.27
C ALA A 200 -19.88 -17.65 -0.80
#